data_1312782d8d5545575382e677e8c84bc2
#
_entry.id   1312782d8d5545575382e677e8c84bc2
#
_cell.length_a   1.000
_cell.length_b   1.000
_cell.length_c   1.000
_cell.angle_alpha   90.00
_cell.angle_beta   90.00
_cell.angle_gamma   90.00
#
_symmetry.space_group_name_H-M   'P 1'
#
loop_
_entity.id
_entity.type
_entity.pdbx_description
1 polymer ?
#
loop_
_entity_poly.entity_id
_entity_poly.type
_entity_poly.pdbx_seq_one_letter_code
_entity_poly.pdbx_strand_id
1 'polypeptide(L)'
;MTDETRAKVETVIKDLGYRVNVAARNLNRDHTGFITLAVPSLIPPYLAELANRTIEAARQRDYSVYVTTYAEGSAKGARDLLKNFNSTVSDGMILSMSEVEDISPEDLKVDFPLVIVGARTTWGVADHVTPDDVAAAATAAGYLYDRGSSRLAVVGARDDYDAAALLQAVEGNAQLRLRGVIEEMRRRGLELDPHLIGNTDQDWTIGAGARVTQRLIDSGVPFDGVIALNDQLAIGALTALRTAGYEVPAQVQVIGFDNNEEAPYLQIPLTTMDSRLDWTAPTAVNRILGRIDGSITKPELLTTESQVIARASTR
;
A
#
# COMPACT_ATOMS: atom_id res chain seq x y z
N MET A 1 45.28 13.70 7.68
CA MET A 1 45.17 15.05 7.13
C MET A 1 45.03 15.99 8.29
N THR A 2 45.84 17.08 8.39
CA THR A 2 45.73 18.06 9.46
C THR A 2 44.49 18.96 9.21
N ASP A 3 43.95 19.59 10.28
CA ASP A 3 42.79 20.49 10.18
C ASP A 3 43.08 21.69 9.29
N GLU A 4 44.34 22.22 9.30
CA GLU A 4 44.79 23.31 8.40
C GLU A 4 44.76 22.88 6.92
N THR A 5 45.18 21.65 6.62
CA THR A 5 45.14 21.13 5.24
C THR A 5 43.70 20.92 4.77
N ARG A 6 42.82 20.48 5.66
CA ARG A 6 41.40 20.31 5.41
C ARG A 6 40.71 21.64 5.06
N ALA A 7 40.94 22.68 5.87
CA ALA A 7 40.39 24.02 5.65
C ALA A 7 40.86 24.63 4.32
N LYS A 8 42.15 24.46 3.94
CA LYS A 8 42.66 24.89 2.65
C LYS A 8 41.97 24.18 1.47
N VAL A 9 41.78 22.84 1.56
CA VAL A 9 41.10 22.10 0.52
C VAL A 9 39.64 22.50 0.41
N GLU A 10 38.92 22.69 1.51
CA GLU A 10 37.53 23.15 1.52
C GLU A 10 37.37 24.53 0.89
N THR A 11 38.33 25.47 1.11
CA THR A 11 38.35 26.79 0.50
C THR A 11 38.54 26.69 -1.02
N VAL A 12 39.50 25.89 -1.47
CA VAL A 12 39.77 25.70 -2.91
C VAL A 12 38.59 25.03 -3.63
N ILE A 13 37.92 24.03 -2.97
CA ILE A 13 36.70 23.39 -3.49
C ILE A 13 35.61 24.47 -3.70
N LYS A 14 35.42 25.34 -2.72
CA LYS A 14 34.42 26.42 -2.79
C LYS A 14 34.74 27.43 -3.88
N ASP A 15 35.99 27.84 -3.99
CA ASP A 15 36.45 28.88 -4.95
C ASP A 15 36.40 28.40 -6.41
N LEU A 16 36.69 27.11 -6.62
CA LEU A 16 36.64 26.47 -7.93
C LEU A 16 35.22 26.00 -8.32
N GLY A 17 34.23 26.09 -7.43
CA GLY A 17 32.89 25.53 -7.67
C GLY A 17 32.92 24.03 -7.90
N TYR A 18 33.97 23.31 -7.40
CA TYR A 18 34.14 21.91 -7.61
C TYR A 18 32.97 21.13 -6.91
N ARG A 19 32.20 20.44 -7.70
CA ARG A 19 31.21 19.48 -7.19
C ARG A 19 31.79 18.07 -7.32
N VAL A 20 31.79 17.35 -6.22
CA VAL A 20 32.17 15.95 -6.24
C VAL A 20 31.33 15.23 -7.29
N ASN A 21 31.96 14.62 -8.28
CA ASN A 21 31.25 13.75 -9.21
C ASN A 21 30.84 12.49 -8.45
N VAL A 22 29.53 12.42 -8.11
CA VAL A 22 28.95 11.33 -7.32
C VAL A 22 29.17 9.99 -8.03
N ALA A 23 29.04 9.95 -9.37
CA ALA A 23 29.29 8.75 -10.16
C ALA A 23 30.75 8.28 -10.06
N ALA A 24 31.71 9.20 -10.16
CA ALA A 24 33.14 8.88 -10.01
C ALA A 24 33.49 8.46 -8.57
N ARG A 25 32.81 9.04 -7.57
CA ARG A 25 32.97 8.63 -6.16
C ARG A 25 32.42 7.24 -5.93
N ASN A 26 31.27 6.91 -6.53
CA ASN A 26 30.61 5.61 -6.39
C ASN A 26 31.39 4.48 -7.09
N LEU A 27 32.11 4.78 -8.19
CA LEU A 27 33.02 3.82 -8.82
C LEU A 27 34.18 3.36 -7.91
N ASN A 28 34.50 4.12 -6.86
CA ASN A 28 35.55 3.79 -5.90
C ASN A 28 34.99 3.30 -4.54
N ARG A 29 33.68 3.11 -4.43
CA ARG A 29 33.00 2.61 -3.25
C ARG A 29 32.21 1.36 -3.63
N ASP A 30 32.15 0.38 -2.74
CA ASP A 30 31.34 -0.83 -2.92
C ASP A 30 29.81 -0.53 -2.91
N HIS A 31 29.41 0.69 -2.50
CA HIS A 31 28.02 1.12 -2.39
C HIS A 31 27.81 2.54 -2.89
N THR A 32 26.66 2.77 -3.53
CA THR A 32 26.26 4.11 -4.03
C THR A 32 25.74 5.01 -2.91
N GLY A 33 25.18 4.42 -1.85
CA GLY A 33 24.43 5.09 -0.80
C GLY A 33 23.01 5.50 -1.22
N PHE A 34 22.50 4.89 -2.29
CA PHE A 34 21.14 5.09 -2.77
C PHE A 34 20.40 3.77 -2.89
N ILE A 35 19.11 3.78 -2.56
CA ILE A 35 18.17 2.73 -2.91
C ILE A 35 17.08 3.29 -3.81
N THR A 36 16.47 2.45 -4.63
CA THR A 36 15.33 2.84 -5.49
C THR A 36 14.03 2.38 -4.83
N LEU A 37 13.06 3.28 -4.70
CA LEU A 37 11.67 2.94 -4.44
C LEU A 37 10.89 3.07 -5.76
N ALA A 38 10.32 1.97 -6.23
CA ALA A 38 9.45 1.94 -7.40
C ALA A 38 8.00 1.73 -6.96
N VAL A 39 7.12 2.65 -7.33
CA VAL A 39 5.68 2.62 -7.05
C VAL A 39 4.89 2.76 -8.35
N PRO A 40 3.64 2.25 -8.44
CA PRO A 40 2.86 2.40 -9.67
C PRO A 40 2.54 3.86 -10.00
N SER A 41 2.25 4.66 -8.98
CA SER A 41 1.86 6.07 -9.09
C SER A 41 2.16 6.81 -7.79
N LEU A 42 2.20 8.13 -7.80
CA LEU A 42 2.27 8.97 -6.59
C LEU A 42 0.95 9.73 -6.32
N ILE A 43 -0.09 9.47 -7.10
CA ILE A 43 -1.40 10.12 -6.92
C ILE A 43 -2.15 9.57 -5.69
N PRO A 44 -2.21 8.25 -5.45
CA PRO A 44 -2.87 7.72 -4.25
C PRO A 44 -2.12 8.16 -2.98
N PRO A 45 -2.81 8.72 -1.95
CA PRO A 45 -2.17 9.19 -0.72
C PRO A 45 -1.32 8.12 -0.03
N TYR A 46 -1.79 6.88 0.02
CA TYR A 46 -1.05 5.74 0.55
C TYR A 46 0.35 5.57 -0.08
N LEU A 47 0.46 5.66 -1.41
CA LEU A 47 1.73 5.48 -2.11
C LEU A 47 2.67 6.68 -1.93
N ALA A 48 2.13 7.89 -1.85
CA ALA A 48 2.88 9.08 -1.52
C ALA A 48 3.44 9.02 -0.08
N GLU A 49 2.63 8.55 0.87
CA GLU A 49 3.05 8.37 2.26
C GLU A 49 4.08 7.24 2.38
N LEU A 50 3.91 6.11 1.69
CA LEU A 50 4.90 5.05 1.61
C LEU A 50 6.26 5.60 1.14
N ALA A 51 6.25 6.45 0.10
CA ALA A 51 7.47 7.08 -0.40
C ALA A 51 8.12 7.98 0.66
N ASN A 52 7.36 8.85 1.31
CA ASN A 52 7.86 9.73 2.35
C ASN A 52 8.45 8.95 3.54
N ARG A 53 7.77 7.92 4.02
CA ARG A 53 8.24 7.09 5.14
C ARG A 53 9.47 6.26 4.76
N THR A 54 9.55 5.79 3.52
CA THR A 54 10.74 5.09 3.00
C THR A 54 11.95 6.03 2.94
N ILE A 55 11.77 7.26 2.46
CA ILE A 55 12.81 8.29 2.43
C ILE A 55 13.31 8.60 3.84
N GLU A 56 12.41 8.77 4.80
CA GLU A 56 12.77 9.07 6.18
C GLU A 56 13.51 7.90 6.83
N ALA A 57 13.02 6.67 6.65
CA ALA A 57 13.67 5.47 7.19
C ALA A 57 15.08 5.25 6.59
N ALA A 58 15.24 5.48 5.29
CA ALA A 58 16.54 5.39 4.61
C ALA A 58 17.52 6.48 5.10
N ARG A 59 17.03 7.72 5.28
CA ARG A 59 17.84 8.84 5.80
C ARG A 59 18.41 8.53 7.19
N GLN A 60 17.65 7.88 8.06
CA GLN A 60 18.13 7.45 9.39
C GLN A 60 19.25 6.40 9.33
N ARG A 61 19.52 5.85 8.16
CA ARG A 61 20.57 4.85 7.88
C ARG A 61 21.62 5.37 6.91
N ASP A 62 21.70 6.71 6.71
CA ASP A 62 22.63 7.38 5.80
C ASP A 62 22.48 6.97 4.33
N TYR A 63 21.27 6.52 3.94
CA TYR A 63 20.89 6.24 2.56
C TYR A 63 19.94 7.29 2.00
N SER A 64 20.06 7.54 0.70
CA SER A 64 19.12 8.36 -0.08
C SER A 64 18.20 7.47 -0.91
N VAL A 65 17.03 7.98 -1.31
CA VAL A 65 16.05 7.23 -2.10
C VAL A 65 15.81 7.92 -3.43
N TYR A 66 15.97 7.18 -4.52
CA TYR A 66 15.38 7.53 -5.81
C TYR A 66 13.97 6.97 -5.86
N VAL A 67 12.98 7.85 -6.09
CA VAL A 67 11.59 7.43 -6.31
C VAL A 67 11.31 7.42 -7.80
N THR A 68 10.81 6.32 -8.31
CA THR A 68 10.37 6.16 -9.70
C THR A 68 8.97 5.58 -9.78
N THR A 69 8.29 5.78 -10.90
CA THR A 69 6.96 5.23 -11.13
C THR A 69 6.95 4.32 -12.35
N TYR A 70 6.03 3.34 -12.31
CA TYR A 70 5.63 2.54 -13.48
C TYR A 70 4.11 2.63 -13.60
N ALA A 71 3.52 2.35 -14.77
CA ALA A 71 2.07 2.44 -14.91
C ALA A 71 1.35 1.42 -14.02
N GLU A 72 0.31 1.85 -13.32
CA GLU A 72 -0.53 1.00 -12.47
C GLU A 72 -1.08 -0.19 -13.24
N GLY A 73 -1.13 -1.38 -12.62
CA GLY A 73 -1.50 -2.64 -13.27
C GLY A 73 -0.52 -3.15 -14.33
N SER A 74 0.58 -2.42 -14.58
CA SER A 74 1.49 -2.71 -15.68
C SER A 74 2.60 -3.70 -15.30
N ALA A 75 2.39 -4.99 -15.59
CA ALA A 75 3.45 -5.99 -15.53
C ALA A 75 4.67 -5.62 -16.41
N LYS A 76 4.42 -5.07 -17.60
CA LYS A 76 5.47 -4.60 -18.49
C LYS A 76 6.31 -3.51 -17.82
N GLY A 77 5.67 -2.51 -17.19
CA GLY A 77 6.38 -1.44 -16.51
C GLY A 77 7.24 -1.95 -15.35
N ALA A 78 6.71 -2.84 -14.52
CA ALA A 78 7.46 -3.47 -13.44
C ALA A 78 8.64 -4.31 -13.97
N ARG A 79 8.42 -5.14 -15.00
CA ARG A 79 9.51 -5.92 -15.65
C ARG A 79 10.58 -5.03 -16.27
N ASP A 80 10.21 -3.93 -16.91
CA ASP A 80 11.15 -3.00 -17.53
C ASP A 80 12.04 -2.36 -16.46
N LEU A 81 11.48 -2.00 -15.28
CA LEU A 81 12.27 -1.50 -14.15
C LEU A 81 13.26 -2.56 -13.62
N LEU A 82 12.79 -3.79 -13.42
CA LEU A 82 13.66 -4.88 -12.95
C LEU A 82 14.80 -5.18 -13.94
N LYS A 83 14.49 -5.24 -15.24
CA LYS A 83 15.49 -5.51 -16.30
C LYS A 83 16.50 -4.39 -16.50
N ASN A 84 16.08 -3.15 -16.31
CA ASN A 84 16.91 -1.97 -16.52
C ASN A 84 17.50 -1.40 -15.23
N PHE A 85 17.46 -2.17 -14.13
CA PHE A 85 18.09 -1.75 -12.89
C PHE A 85 19.59 -1.47 -13.10
N ASN A 86 20.05 -0.35 -12.54
CA ASN A 86 21.43 0.08 -12.70
C ASN A 86 22.15 0.15 -11.34
N SER A 87 22.96 -0.85 -11.05
CA SER A 87 23.74 -0.97 -9.82
C SER A 87 24.81 0.13 -9.64
N THR A 88 25.12 0.91 -10.68
CA THR A 88 26.02 2.08 -10.56
C THR A 88 25.29 3.32 -10.01
N VAL A 89 23.97 3.28 -9.96
CA VAL A 89 23.11 4.39 -9.49
C VAL A 89 22.46 4.06 -8.16
N SER A 90 22.10 2.79 -7.94
CA SER A 90 21.34 2.36 -6.76
C SER A 90 21.79 0.97 -6.31
N ASP A 91 21.88 0.75 -5.01
CA ASP A 91 22.38 -0.49 -4.40
C ASP A 91 21.31 -1.58 -4.32
N GLY A 92 20.03 -1.21 -4.49
CA GLY A 92 18.91 -2.15 -4.45
C GLY A 92 17.58 -1.47 -4.71
N MET A 93 16.52 -2.27 -4.84
CA MET A 93 15.18 -1.78 -5.16
C MET A 93 14.14 -2.29 -4.15
N ILE A 94 13.31 -1.36 -3.67
CA ILE A 94 12.02 -1.65 -3.02
C ILE A 94 10.95 -1.44 -4.09
N LEU A 95 10.22 -2.50 -4.46
CA LEU A 95 9.17 -2.45 -5.49
C LEU A 95 7.80 -2.65 -4.84
N SER A 96 6.95 -1.63 -4.94
CA SER A 96 5.56 -1.71 -4.49
C SER A 96 4.70 -2.39 -5.56
N MET A 97 4.12 -3.54 -5.22
CA MET A 97 3.25 -4.31 -6.11
C MET A 97 1.99 -4.74 -5.37
N SER A 98 0.83 -4.32 -5.86
CA SER A 98 -0.46 -4.76 -5.30
C SER A 98 -1.37 -5.31 -6.38
N GLU A 99 -1.55 -4.59 -7.48
CA GLU A 99 -2.47 -4.90 -8.57
C GLU A 99 -1.73 -5.15 -9.90
N VAL A 100 -0.49 -5.63 -9.85
CA VAL A 100 0.29 -5.97 -11.04
C VAL A 100 -0.04 -7.41 -11.46
N GLU A 101 -0.73 -7.56 -12.57
CA GLU A 101 -1.01 -8.87 -13.18
C GLU A 101 0.21 -9.43 -13.95
N ASP A 102 0.19 -10.71 -14.25
CA ASP A 102 1.17 -11.40 -15.10
C ASP A 102 2.65 -11.27 -14.67
N ILE A 103 2.92 -10.94 -13.41
CA ILE A 103 4.26 -11.09 -12.83
C ILE A 103 4.43 -12.56 -12.40
N SER A 104 5.58 -13.13 -12.73
CA SER A 104 5.96 -14.50 -12.42
C SER A 104 7.12 -14.56 -11.43
N PRO A 105 7.38 -15.72 -10.79
CA PRO A 105 8.58 -15.90 -9.97
C PRO A 105 9.88 -15.61 -10.72
N GLU A 106 9.92 -15.90 -12.02
CA GLU A 106 11.10 -15.68 -12.85
C GLU A 106 11.40 -14.19 -13.04
N ASP A 107 10.38 -13.34 -13.08
CA ASP A 107 10.55 -11.88 -13.18
C ASP A 107 11.22 -11.28 -11.93
N LEU A 108 11.04 -11.92 -10.76
CA LEU A 108 11.59 -11.48 -9.48
C LEU A 108 12.94 -12.09 -9.15
N LYS A 109 13.43 -13.05 -9.95
CA LYS A 109 14.78 -13.61 -9.82
C LYS A 109 15.81 -12.69 -10.46
N VAL A 110 16.26 -11.72 -9.70
CA VAL A 110 17.22 -10.71 -10.11
C VAL A 110 18.54 -10.88 -9.36
N ASP A 111 19.62 -10.31 -9.89
CA ASP A 111 20.99 -10.38 -9.37
C ASP A 111 21.35 -9.21 -8.44
N PHE A 112 20.37 -8.42 -8.03
CA PHE A 112 20.52 -7.28 -7.12
C PHE A 112 19.56 -7.40 -5.92
N PRO A 113 19.81 -6.68 -4.81
CA PRO A 113 18.92 -6.64 -3.67
C PRO A 113 17.52 -6.15 -4.03
N LEU A 114 16.49 -6.98 -3.79
CA LEU A 114 15.08 -6.69 -4.08
C LEU A 114 14.20 -6.99 -2.87
N VAL A 115 13.36 -6.03 -2.52
CA VAL A 115 12.28 -6.18 -1.53
C VAL A 115 10.97 -5.77 -2.17
N ILE A 116 9.94 -6.61 -2.01
CA ILE A 116 8.59 -6.33 -2.48
C ILE A 116 7.75 -5.81 -1.32
N VAL A 117 6.96 -4.77 -1.56
CA VAL A 117 5.92 -4.28 -0.64
C VAL A 117 4.54 -4.32 -1.32
N GLY A 118 3.49 -4.65 -0.57
CA GLY A 118 2.12 -4.74 -1.07
C GLY A 118 1.60 -6.17 -1.21
N ALA A 119 0.43 -6.33 -1.79
CA ALA A 119 -0.37 -7.55 -1.70
C ALA A 119 -0.09 -8.62 -2.77
N ARG A 120 0.95 -8.46 -3.60
CA ARG A 120 1.34 -9.49 -4.59
C ARG A 120 2.34 -10.47 -3.99
N THR A 121 2.12 -11.76 -4.22
CA THR A 121 3.02 -12.82 -3.76
C THR A 121 4.40 -12.71 -4.42
N THR A 122 5.42 -13.12 -3.70
CA THR A 122 6.79 -13.26 -4.22
C THR A 122 7.21 -14.72 -4.45
N TRP A 123 6.33 -15.67 -4.16
CA TRP A 123 6.62 -17.11 -4.19
C TRP A 123 7.88 -17.50 -3.41
N GLY A 124 8.32 -16.64 -2.48
CA GLY A 124 9.53 -16.85 -1.68
C GLY A 124 10.84 -16.60 -2.42
N VAL A 125 10.83 -16.00 -3.63
CA VAL A 125 12.05 -15.69 -4.39
C VAL A 125 12.64 -14.31 -4.05
N ALA A 126 11.85 -13.41 -3.47
CA ALA A 126 12.29 -12.11 -2.96
C ALA A 126 11.70 -11.86 -1.57
N ASP A 127 12.29 -10.94 -0.81
CA ASP A 127 11.71 -10.47 0.44
C ASP A 127 10.37 -9.82 0.20
N HIS A 128 9.40 -10.08 1.08
CA HIS A 128 8.06 -9.55 0.98
C HIS A 128 7.64 -8.92 2.32
N VAL A 129 7.27 -7.64 2.30
CA VAL A 129 6.82 -6.89 3.48
C VAL A 129 5.42 -6.36 3.20
N THR A 130 4.43 -6.81 3.96
CA THR A 130 3.03 -6.46 3.74
C THR A 130 2.23 -6.55 5.05
N PRO A 131 1.19 -5.72 5.26
CA PRO A 131 0.19 -6.03 6.29
C PRO A 131 -0.61 -7.29 5.90
N ASP A 132 -1.27 -7.92 6.88
CA ASP A 132 -2.21 -9.01 6.64
C ASP A 132 -3.57 -8.44 6.21
N ASP A 133 -3.79 -8.31 4.92
CA ASP A 133 -5.02 -7.76 4.35
C ASP A 133 -6.25 -8.64 4.65
N VAL A 134 -6.09 -9.95 4.75
CA VAL A 134 -7.19 -10.88 5.07
C VAL A 134 -7.65 -10.66 6.52
N ALA A 135 -6.71 -10.68 7.46
CA ALA A 135 -7.01 -10.43 8.87
C ALA A 135 -7.54 -9.01 9.11
N ALA A 136 -6.99 -8.01 8.40
CA ALA A 136 -7.45 -6.63 8.49
C ALA A 136 -8.91 -6.49 8.04
N ALA A 137 -9.29 -7.09 6.91
CA ALA A 137 -10.65 -7.01 6.39
C ALA A 137 -11.64 -7.84 7.24
N ALA A 138 -11.23 -8.99 7.76
CA ALA A 138 -12.03 -9.75 8.73
C ALA A 138 -12.29 -8.91 10.00
N THR A 139 -11.27 -8.22 10.49
CA THR A 139 -11.38 -7.30 11.64
C THR A 139 -12.34 -6.14 11.34
N ALA A 140 -12.25 -5.52 10.16
CA ALA A 140 -13.15 -4.44 9.75
C ALA A 140 -14.61 -4.88 9.70
N ALA A 141 -14.88 -6.06 9.10
CA ALA A 141 -16.22 -6.63 9.04
C ALA A 141 -16.75 -6.95 10.44
N GLY A 142 -15.95 -7.62 11.26
CA GLY A 142 -16.28 -7.93 12.66
C GLY A 142 -16.58 -6.65 13.46
N TYR A 143 -15.79 -5.62 13.29
CA TYR A 143 -15.96 -4.33 13.95
C TYR A 143 -17.32 -3.68 13.66
N LEU A 144 -17.78 -3.70 12.40
CA LEU A 144 -19.09 -3.16 12.04
C LEU A 144 -20.24 -4.01 12.60
N TYR A 145 -20.14 -5.35 12.55
CA TYR A 145 -21.14 -6.24 13.12
C TYR A 145 -21.27 -6.08 14.64
N ASP A 146 -20.15 -6.00 15.35
CA ASP A 146 -20.13 -5.85 16.81
C ASP A 146 -20.71 -4.49 17.24
N ARG A 147 -20.85 -3.53 16.30
CA ARG A 147 -21.49 -2.22 16.47
C ARG A 147 -22.89 -2.14 15.87
N GLY A 148 -23.49 -3.29 15.62
CA GLY A 148 -24.89 -3.45 15.28
C GLY A 148 -25.21 -3.26 13.79
N SER A 149 -24.24 -3.33 12.88
CA SER A 149 -24.56 -3.55 11.47
C SER A 149 -25.05 -4.98 11.26
N SER A 150 -25.95 -5.15 10.32
CA SER A 150 -26.55 -6.45 9.98
C SER A 150 -26.36 -6.83 8.52
N ARG A 151 -26.20 -5.88 7.64
CA ARG A 151 -25.98 -6.07 6.19
C ARG A 151 -24.87 -5.16 5.68
N LEU A 152 -23.77 -5.77 5.28
CA LEU A 152 -22.61 -5.03 4.79
C LEU A 152 -22.62 -4.94 3.27
N ALA A 153 -22.34 -3.75 2.77
CA ALA A 153 -21.92 -3.51 1.39
C ALA A 153 -20.39 -3.37 1.35
N VAL A 154 -19.77 -3.83 0.27
CA VAL A 154 -18.33 -3.67 0.02
C VAL A 154 -18.12 -2.82 -1.21
N VAL A 155 -17.27 -1.79 -1.14
CA VAL A 155 -16.95 -0.89 -2.24
C VAL A 155 -15.46 -0.99 -2.56
N GLY A 156 -15.11 -1.34 -3.80
CA GLY A 156 -13.74 -1.48 -4.24
C GLY A 156 -13.39 -2.86 -4.81
N ALA A 157 -14.42 -3.71 -5.03
CA ALA A 157 -14.20 -4.96 -5.73
C ALA A 157 -13.66 -4.71 -7.14
N ARG A 158 -12.93 -5.69 -7.66
CA ARG A 158 -12.27 -5.58 -8.95
C ARG A 158 -12.98 -6.36 -10.05
N ASP A 159 -13.38 -7.58 -9.74
CA ASP A 159 -13.92 -8.53 -10.69
C ASP A 159 -15.37 -8.89 -10.32
N ASP A 160 -16.02 -9.69 -11.15
CA ASP A 160 -17.30 -10.28 -10.81
C ASP A 160 -17.17 -11.15 -9.57
N TYR A 161 -18.19 -11.10 -8.72
CA TYR A 161 -18.15 -11.79 -7.44
C TYR A 161 -18.22 -13.30 -7.59
N ASP A 162 -17.14 -13.98 -7.23
CA ASP A 162 -17.06 -15.41 -7.03
C ASP A 162 -16.47 -15.72 -5.65
N ALA A 163 -17.34 -16.06 -4.70
CA ALA A 163 -16.94 -16.36 -3.32
C ALA A 163 -15.97 -17.55 -3.23
N ALA A 164 -16.07 -18.54 -4.11
CA ALA A 164 -15.20 -19.70 -4.09
C ALA A 164 -13.78 -19.34 -4.57
N ALA A 165 -13.68 -18.57 -5.63
CA ALA A 165 -12.41 -18.05 -6.12
C ALA A 165 -11.76 -17.08 -5.12
N LEU A 166 -12.53 -16.16 -4.56
CA LEU A 166 -12.04 -15.20 -3.55
C LEU A 166 -11.48 -15.87 -2.30
N LEU A 167 -12.11 -16.95 -1.81
CA LEU A 167 -11.60 -17.71 -0.66
C LEU A 167 -10.28 -18.46 -0.93
N GLN A 168 -9.91 -18.63 -2.18
CA GLN A 168 -8.63 -19.20 -2.59
C GLN A 168 -7.60 -18.12 -2.98
N ALA A 169 -7.99 -16.83 -2.96
CA ALA A 169 -7.10 -15.75 -3.31
C ALA A 169 -5.88 -15.71 -2.37
N VAL A 170 -4.70 -15.59 -2.95
CA VAL A 170 -3.42 -15.50 -2.23
C VAL A 170 -2.71 -14.17 -2.45
N GLU A 171 -3.28 -13.31 -3.28
CA GLU A 171 -2.70 -12.02 -3.70
C GLU A 171 -3.77 -11.05 -4.20
N GLY A 172 -3.40 -9.77 -4.32
CA GLY A 172 -4.27 -8.67 -4.74
C GLY A 172 -5.03 -8.04 -3.57
N ASN A 173 -4.94 -6.72 -3.40
CA ASN A 173 -5.57 -6.03 -2.26
C ASN A 173 -7.09 -6.25 -2.23
N ALA A 174 -7.76 -6.10 -3.37
CA ALA A 174 -9.21 -6.28 -3.45
C ALA A 174 -9.62 -7.70 -3.10
N GLN A 175 -8.92 -8.69 -3.67
CA GLN A 175 -9.22 -10.11 -3.47
C GLN A 175 -8.97 -10.54 -2.04
N LEU A 176 -7.83 -10.15 -1.44
CA LEU A 176 -7.49 -10.50 -0.06
C LEU A 176 -8.43 -9.84 0.96
N ARG A 177 -8.78 -8.57 0.75
CA ARG A 177 -9.74 -7.87 1.62
C ARG A 177 -11.15 -8.44 1.49
N LEU A 178 -11.63 -8.76 0.28
CA LEU A 178 -12.90 -9.46 0.09
C LEU A 178 -12.87 -10.85 0.73
N ARG A 179 -11.79 -11.60 0.60
CA ARG A 179 -11.61 -12.88 1.29
C ARG A 179 -11.81 -12.74 2.80
N GLY A 180 -11.15 -11.77 3.42
CA GLY A 180 -11.29 -11.53 4.87
C GLY A 180 -12.72 -11.20 5.29
N VAL A 181 -13.42 -10.35 4.51
CA VAL A 181 -14.86 -10.06 4.75
C VAL A 181 -15.70 -11.33 4.67
N ILE A 182 -15.52 -12.15 3.62
CA ILE A 182 -16.26 -13.40 3.44
C ILE A 182 -15.99 -14.39 4.57
N GLU A 183 -14.72 -14.55 4.98
CA GLU A 183 -14.34 -15.44 6.07
C GLU A 183 -15.00 -15.04 7.39
N GLU A 184 -14.99 -13.75 7.74
CA GLU A 184 -15.64 -13.24 8.95
C GLU A 184 -17.16 -13.39 8.91
N MET A 185 -17.80 -13.10 7.77
CA MET A 185 -19.24 -13.30 7.62
C MET A 185 -19.62 -14.76 7.78
N ARG A 186 -18.90 -15.70 7.15
CA ARG A 186 -19.12 -17.14 7.30
C ARG A 186 -18.94 -17.61 8.75
N ARG A 187 -17.94 -17.09 9.45
CA ARG A 187 -17.72 -17.37 10.89
C ARG A 187 -18.94 -16.99 11.73
N ARG A 188 -19.69 -15.96 11.30
CA ARG A 188 -20.94 -15.51 11.94
C ARG A 188 -22.20 -16.20 11.40
N GLY A 189 -22.06 -17.12 10.46
CA GLY A 189 -23.20 -17.81 9.81
C GLY A 189 -23.92 -16.92 8.80
N LEU A 190 -23.25 -15.91 8.25
CA LEU A 190 -23.76 -14.95 7.28
C LEU A 190 -23.09 -15.16 5.92
N GLU A 191 -23.74 -14.66 4.87
CA GLU A 191 -23.20 -14.63 3.51
C GLU A 191 -23.21 -13.21 2.97
N LEU A 192 -22.19 -12.87 2.18
CA LEU A 192 -22.11 -11.60 1.49
C LEU A 192 -23.08 -11.61 0.29
N ASP A 193 -23.99 -10.64 0.26
CA ASP A 193 -24.96 -10.49 -0.83
C ASP A 193 -24.22 -9.96 -2.09
N PRO A 194 -24.25 -10.70 -3.22
CA PRO A 194 -23.60 -10.24 -4.45
C PRO A 194 -24.08 -8.86 -4.94
N HIS A 195 -25.34 -8.50 -4.65
CA HIS A 195 -25.89 -7.19 -5.03
C HIS A 195 -25.36 -6.03 -4.16
N LEU A 196 -24.68 -6.32 -3.07
CA LEU A 196 -24.04 -5.33 -2.19
C LEU A 196 -22.54 -5.22 -2.41
N ILE A 197 -22.04 -5.75 -3.54
CA ILE A 197 -20.64 -5.64 -3.94
C ILE A 197 -20.50 -4.60 -5.03
N GLY A 198 -19.83 -3.54 -4.68
CA GLY A 198 -19.54 -2.41 -5.55
C GLY A 198 -18.22 -2.60 -6.30
N ASN A 199 -18.30 -3.02 -7.57
CA ASN A 199 -17.15 -3.16 -8.43
C ASN A 199 -16.68 -1.78 -8.93
N THR A 200 -15.39 -1.47 -8.70
CA THR A 200 -14.71 -0.26 -9.15
C THR A 200 -13.59 -0.57 -10.14
N ASP A 201 -13.39 -1.85 -10.45
CA ASP A 201 -12.23 -2.30 -11.19
C ASP A 201 -10.92 -1.89 -10.48
N GLN A 202 -10.03 -1.19 -11.11
CA GLN A 202 -8.83 -0.65 -10.49
C GLN A 202 -8.96 0.85 -10.09
N ASP A 203 -10.14 1.44 -10.30
CA ASP A 203 -10.40 2.85 -9.97
C ASP A 203 -10.73 3.03 -8.47
N TRP A 204 -9.71 3.15 -7.64
CA TRP A 204 -9.85 3.35 -6.19
C TRP A 204 -9.80 4.84 -5.79
N THR A 205 -10.52 5.67 -6.54
CA THR A 205 -10.65 7.11 -6.32
C THR A 205 -11.91 7.48 -5.54
N ILE A 206 -11.94 8.70 -5.00
CA ILE A 206 -13.14 9.28 -4.36
C ILE A 206 -14.33 9.26 -5.33
N GLY A 207 -14.09 9.61 -6.59
CA GLY A 207 -15.13 9.62 -7.62
C GLY A 207 -15.72 8.24 -7.89
N ALA A 208 -14.88 7.20 -7.93
CA ALA A 208 -15.33 5.81 -8.09
C ALA A 208 -16.15 5.36 -6.88
N GLY A 209 -15.66 5.64 -5.68
CA GLY A 209 -16.39 5.35 -4.44
C GLY A 209 -17.78 5.97 -4.42
N ALA A 210 -17.90 7.26 -4.81
CA ALA A 210 -19.19 7.94 -4.86
C ALA A 210 -20.13 7.32 -5.91
N ARG A 211 -19.65 7.08 -7.13
CA ARG A 211 -20.46 6.49 -8.21
C ARG A 211 -20.96 5.09 -7.86
N VAL A 212 -20.08 4.27 -7.29
CA VAL A 212 -20.42 2.87 -6.95
C VAL A 212 -21.37 2.82 -5.79
N THR A 213 -21.14 3.60 -4.73
CA THR A 213 -22.06 3.66 -3.59
C THR A 213 -23.44 4.19 -4.01
N GLN A 214 -23.50 5.17 -4.93
CA GLN A 214 -24.80 5.62 -5.48
C GLN A 214 -25.52 4.49 -6.20
N ARG A 215 -24.84 3.67 -7.00
CA ARG A 215 -25.46 2.49 -7.65
C ARG A 215 -25.99 1.48 -6.63
N LEU A 216 -25.27 1.24 -5.53
CA LEU A 216 -25.74 0.37 -4.45
C LEU A 216 -27.02 0.93 -3.81
N ILE A 217 -27.08 2.23 -3.57
CA ILE A 217 -28.29 2.90 -3.06
C ILE A 217 -29.45 2.77 -4.04
N ASP A 218 -29.21 3.04 -5.33
CA ASP A 218 -30.22 3.01 -6.39
C ASP A 218 -30.75 1.59 -6.66
N SER A 219 -30.00 0.55 -6.31
CA SER A 219 -30.46 -0.85 -6.40
C SER A 219 -31.64 -1.14 -5.47
N GLY A 220 -31.82 -0.35 -4.42
CA GLY A 220 -32.86 -0.56 -3.41
C GLY A 220 -32.59 -1.71 -2.46
N VAL A 221 -31.46 -2.44 -2.59
CA VAL A 221 -31.08 -3.49 -1.65
C VAL A 221 -30.59 -2.83 -0.36
N PRO A 222 -31.23 -3.08 0.79
CA PRO A 222 -30.86 -2.37 2.03
C PRO A 222 -29.50 -2.83 2.55
N PHE A 223 -28.74 -1.88 3.11
CA PHE A 223 -27.49 -2.12 3.85
C PHE A 223 -27.36 -1.08 4.98
N ASP A 224 -26.63 -1.43 6.04
CA ASP A 224 -26.41 -0.58 7.22
C ASP A 224 -24.93 -0.49 7.62
N GLY A 225 -24.03 -1.06 6.79
CA GLY A 225 -22.60 -0.91 6.90
C GLY A 225 -21.93 -0.92 5.54
N VAL A 226 -20.90 -0.10 5.37
CA VAL A 226 -20.06 -0.05 4.16
C VAL A 226 -18.62 -0.29 4.55
N ILE A 227 -18.00 -1.30 3.94
CA ILE A 227 -16.56 -1.53 3.94
C ILE A 227 -16.04 -1.01 2.61
N ALA A 228 -15.34 0.11 2.63
CA ALA A 228 -14.65 0.63 1.46
C ALA A 228 -13.19 0.14 1.49
N LEU A 229 -12.72 -0.44 0.39
CA LEU A 229 -11.43 -1.12 0.37
C LEU A 229 -10.21 -0.17 0.40
N ASN A 230 -10.43 1.16 0.40
CA ASN A 230 -9.47 2.18 0.83
C ASN A 230 -10.21 3.44 1.32
N ASP A 231 -9.48 4.40 1.89
CA ASP A 231 -10.05 5.63 2.43
C ASP A 231 -10.60 6.55 1.32
N GLN A 232 -10.00 6.57 0.14
CA GLN A 232 -10.51 7.38 -0.97
C GLN A 232 -11.90 6.90 -1.43
N LEU A 233 -12.11 5.60 -1.51
CA LEU A 233 -13.43 5.00 -1.76
C LEU A 233 -14.41 5.31 -0.63
N ALA A 234 -13.95 5.25 0.64
CA ALA A 234 -14.77 5.57 1.80
C ALA A 234 -15.23 7.03 1.81
N ILE A 235 -14.37 7.97 1.45
CA ILE A 235 -14.72 9.39 1.28
C ILE A 235 -15.80 9.56 0.21
N GLY A 236 -15.67 8.82 -0.90
CA GLY A 236 -16.68 8.76 -1.94
C GLY A 236 -18.01 8.21 -1.44
N ALA A 237 -17.97 7.11 -0.68
CA ALA A 237 -19.14 6.49 -0.08
C ALA A 237 -19.86 7.45 0.89
N LEU A 238 -19.12 8.11 1.79
CA LEU A 238 -19.67 9.13 2.68
C LEU A 238 -20.38 10.26 1.90
N THR A 239 -19.79 10.66 0.78
CA THR A 239 -20.38 11.71 -0.07
C THR A 239 -21.70 11.25 -0.71
N ALA A 240 -21.76 10.03 -1.25
CA ALA A 240 -22.97 9.47 -1.86
C ALA A 240 -24.07 9.26 -0.82
N LEU A 241 -23.76 8.67 0.33
CA LEU A 241 -24.71 8.46 1.44
C LEU A 241 -25.33 9.79 1.91
N ARG A 242 -24.51 10.80 2.15
CA ARG A 242 -24.98 12.13 2.54
C ARG A 242 -25.88 12.75 1.47
N THR A 243 -25.52 12.65 0.20
CA THR A 243 -26.31 13.20 -0.92
C THR A 243 -27.65 12.50 -1.04
N ALA A 244 -27.72 11.21 -0.75
CA ALA A 244 -28.95 10.43 -0.71
C ALA A 244 -29.75 10.59 0.60
N GLY A 245 -29.29 11.40 1.56
CA GLY A 245 -29.99 11.70 2.81
C GLY A 245 -29.81 10.67 3.92
N TYR A 246 -28.81 9.78 3.81
CA TYR A 246 -28.50 8.84 4.89
C TYR A 246 -27.72 9.52 6.02
N GLU A 247 -28.05 9.17 7.25
CA GLU A 247 -27.31 9.58 8.46
C GLU A 247 -26.19 8.57 8.77
N VAL A 248 -24.94 9.06 8.73
CA VAL A 248 -23.76 8.30 9.12
C VAL A 248 -23.31 8.80 10.50
N PRO A 249 -23.11 7.94 11.49
CA PRO A 249 -23.20 6.47 11.47
C PRO A 249 -24.57 5.90 11.86
N ALA A 250 -25.57 6.74 12.11
CA ALA A 250 -26.84 6.31 12.72
C ALA A 250 -27.59 5.27 11.88
N GLN A 251 -27.71 5.50 10.57
CA GLN A 251 -28.36 4.58 9.64
C GLN A 251 -27.35 3.64 8.95
N VAL A 252 -26.20 4.17 8.51
CA VAL A 252 -25.17 3.41 7.82
C VAL A 252 -23.80 3.73 8.43
N GLN A 253 -23.09 2.71 8.87
CA GLN A 253 -21.71 2.83 9.31
C GLN A 253 -20.75 2.74 8.10
N VAL A 254 -19.62 3.45 8.15
CA VAL A 254 -18.61 3.40 7.08
C VAL A 254 -17.23 3.17 7.70
N ILE A 255 -16.48 2.20 7.15
CA ILE A 255 -15.08 1.96 7.48
C ILE A 255 -14.23 1.93 6.20
N GLY A 256 -13.05 2.56 6.24
CA GLY A 256 -12.07 2.58 5.17
C GLY A 256 -10.83 1.74 5.49
N PHE A 257 -9.80 1.91 4.67
CA PHE A 257 -8.44 1.36 4.86
C PHE A 257 -7.42 2.44 4.49
N ASP A 258 -6.25 2.37 5.09
CA ASP A 258 -5.01 3.13 4.92
C ASP A 258 -4.71 4.14 6.02
N ASN A 259 -5.72 4.70 6.69
CA ASN A 259 -5.59 5.76 7.70
C ASN A 259 -4.88 7.00 7.12
N ASN A 260 -5.34 7.44 5.95
CA ASN A 260 -4.81 8.62 5.26
C ASN A 260 -4.96 9.89 6.12
N GLU A 261 -4.09 10.88 5.88
CA GLU A 261 -4.02 12.13 6.65
C GLU A 261 -5.36 12.87 6.72
N GLU A 262 -6.17 12.84 5.66
CA GLU A 262 -7.47 13.51 5.60
C GLU A 262 -8.57 12.85 6.43
N ALA A 263 -8.44 11.56 6.75
CA ALA A 263 -9.49 10.78 7.43
C ALA A 263 -10.04 11.42 8.74
N PRO A 264 -9.22 11.99 9.64
CA PRO A 264 -9.72 12.66 10.86
C PRO A 264 -10.36 14.03 10.62
N TYR A 265 -10.10 14.66 9.47
CA TYR A 265 -10.53 16.05 9.20
C TYR A 265 -11.78 16.15 8.31
N LEU A 266 -12.36 15.02 7.91
CA LEU A 266 -13.61 15.00 7.18
C LEU A 266 -14.77 15.53 8.03
N GLN A 267 -15.84 16.00 7.40
CA GLN A 267 -17.06 16.44 8.12
C GLN A 267 -17.58 15.35 9.08
N ILE A 268 -17.47 14.08 8.66
CA ILE A 268 -17.65 12.89 9.51
C ILE A 268 -16.28 12.21 9.53
N PRO A 269 -15.50 12.36 10.60
CA PRO A 269 -14.20 11.70 10.71
C PRO A 269 -14.28 10.19 10.44
N LEU A 270 -13.45 9.70 9.52
CA LEU A 270 -13.54 8.34 8.99
C LEU A 270 -12.84 7.34 9.89
N THR A 271 -13.59 6.33 10.35
CA THR A 271 -13.04 5.10 10.92
C THR A 271 -12.36 4.32 9.82
N THR A 272 -11.14 3.83 10.07
CA THR A 272 -10.33 3.16 9.06
C THR A 272 -9.42 2.09 9.65
N MET A 273 -9.01 1.14 8.84
CA MET A 273 -7.92 0.21 9.16
C MET A 273 -6.58 0.90 8.90
N ASP A 274 -5.69 0.88 9.89
CA ASP A 274 -4.32 1.39 9.73
C ASP A 274 -3.48 0.37 8.95
N SER A 275 -3.01 0.75 7.77
CA SER A 275 -2.16 -0.09 6.89
C SER A 275 -0.71 -0.21 7.39
N ARG A 276 -0.38 0.29 8.57
CA ARG A 276 0.91 0.12 9.25
C ARG A 276 2.13 0.55 8.40
N LEU A 277 2.00 1.67 7.70
CA LEU A 277 3.13 2.25 6.96
C LEU A 277 4.30 2.65 7.87
N ASP A 278 4.02 2.94 9.15
CA ASP A 278 5.00 3.15 10.22
C ASP A 278 5.89 1.93 10.48
N TRP A 279 5.41 0.74 10.18
CA TRP A 279 6.14 -0.52 10.26
C TRP A 279 6.66 -0.97 8.89
N THR A 280 5.83 -0.89 7.84
CA THR A 280 6.14 -1.41 6.50
C THR A 280 7.38 -0.74 5.89
N ALA A 281 7.43 0.59 5.88
CA ALA A 281 8.52 1.33 5.25
C ALA A 281 9.88 1.11 5.97
N PRO A 282 10.00 1.25 7.30
CA PRO A 282 11.25 0.95 8.00
C PRO A 282 11.66 -0.53 7.87
N THR A 283 10.70 -1.45 7.87
CA THR A 283 10.98 -2.89 7.71
C THR A 283 11.54 -3.18 6.32
N ALA A 284 10.94 -2.63 5.27
CA ALA A 284 11.43 -2.78 3.90
C ALA A 284 12.84 -2.17 3.73
N VAL A 285 13.09 -1.00 4.33
CA VAL A 285 14.43 -0.37 4.33
C VAL A 285 15.45 -1.23 5.08
N ASN A 286 15.13 -1.72 6.26
CA ASN A 286 16.03 -2.61 7.01
C ASN A 286 16.34 -3.89 6.23
N ARG A 287 15.33 -4.43 5.55
CA ARG A 287 15.47 -5.64 4.74
C ARG A 287 16.40 -5.43 3.55
N ILE A 288 16.18 -4.34 2.78
CA ILE A 288 17.01 -4.04 1.61
C ILE A 288 18.46 -3.75 2.02
N LEU A 289 18.68 -3.01 3.11
CA LEU A 289 20.04 -2.71 3.60
C LEU A 289 20.75 -3.98 4.08
N GLY A 290 20.06 -4.88 4.78
CA GLY A 290 20.62 -6.17 5.17
C GLY A 290 20.94 -7.10 3.98
N ARG A 291 20.25 -6.94 2.85
CA ARG A 291 20.61 -7.60 1.57
C ARG A 291 21.86 -7.00 0.96
N ILE A 292 21.96 -5.66 0.99
CA ILE A 292 23.10 -4.93 0.44
C ILE A 292 24.40 -5.27 1.19
N ASP A 293 24.35 -5.31 2.52
CA ASP A 293 25.52 -5.61 3.35
C ASP A 293 25.79 -7.13 3.53
N GLY A 294 24.90 -7.99 2.99
CA GLY A 294 25.02 -9.44 3.06
C GLY A 294 24.63 -10.06 4.40
N SER A 295 24.18 -9.30 5.38
CA SER A 295 23.71 -9.82 6.67
C SER A 295 22.41 -10.63 6.53
N ILE A 296 21.61 -10.35 5.51
CA ILE A 296 20.39 -11.07 5.15
C ILE A 296 20.59 -11.80 3.82
N THR A 297 20.54 -13.12 3.86
CA THR A 297 20.82 -13.96 2.68
C THR A 297 19.59 -14.73 2.16
N LYS A 298 18.55 -14.90 2.98
CA LYS A 298 17.34 -15.66 2.60
C LYS A 298 16.14 -14.75 2.48
N PRO A 299 15.29 -14.93 1.45
CA PRO A 299 14.01 -14.26 1.35
C PRO A 299 13.07 -14.65 2.49
N GLU A 300 12.27 -13.70 2.97
CA GLU A 300 11.26 -13.94 3.98
C GLU A 300 10.00 -13.13 3.68
N LEU A 301 8.84 -13.68 4.06
CA LEU A 301 7.59 -12.95 4.16
C LEU A 301 7.49 -12.36 5.57
N LEU A 302 7.38 -11.06 5.66
CA LEU A 302 7.22 -10.30 6.90
C LEU A 302 5.84 -9.65 6.90
N THR A 303 5.02 -9.98 7.87
CA THR A 303 3.66 -9.47 8.01
C THR A 303 3.45 -8.73 9.32
N THR A 304 2.47 -7.83 9.34
CA THR A 304 2.03 -7.14 10.56
C THR A 304 0.50 -7.08 10.61
N GLU A 305 -0.03 -6.99 11.82
CA GLU A 305 -1.47 -6.80 12.02
C GLU A 305 -1.85 -5.33 11.86
N SER A 306 -2.95 -5.09 11.14
CA SER A 306 -3.60 -3.79 11.04
C SER A 306 -4.51 -3.54 12.24
N GLN A 307 -4.72 -2.27 12.58
CA GLN A 307 -5.57 -1.85 13.71
C GLN A 307 -6.71 -0.96 13.24
N VAL A 308 -7.85 -1.06 13.92
CA VAL A 308 -8.95 -0.12 13.70
C VAL A 308 -8.63 1.20 14.38
N ILE A 309 -8.66 2.28 13.62
CA ILE A 309 -8.62 3.65 14.12
C ILE A 309 -10.08 4.15 14.13
N ALA A 310 -10.72 4.00 15.29
CA ALA A 310 -12.12 4.37 15.47
C ALA A 310 -12.31 5.89 15.42
N ARG A 311 -13.30 6.33 14.64
CA ARG A 311 -13.73 7.73 14.52
C ARG A 311 -15.26 7.81 14.40
N ALA A 312 -15.80 8.94 13.93
CA ALA A 312 -17.22 9.23 13.95
C ALA A 312 -18.06 8.54 12.85
N SER A 313 -17.46 7.90 11.87
CA SER A 313 -18.19 7.21 10.79
C SER A 313 -18.72 5.83 11.18
N THR A 314 -18.44 5.37 12.41
CA THR A 314 -18.98 4.15 13.02
C THR A 314 -19.55 4.44 14.41
N ARG A 315 -20.43 3.55 14.88
CA ARG A 315 -21.08 3.64 16.22
C ARG A 315 -20.15 3.25 17.35
#